data_ea13509ff382bbf7814cb316c6769dac
#
_entry.id   ea13509ff382bbf7814cb316c6769dac
#
_cell.length_a   1.000
_cell.length_b   1.000
_cell.length_c   1.000
_cell.angle_alpha   90.00
_cell.angle_beta   90.00
_cell.angle_gamma   90.00
#
_symmetry.space_group_name_H-M   'P 1'
#
loop_
_entity.id
_entity.type
_entity.pdbx_description
1 polymer ?
#
loop_
_entity_poly.entity_id
_entity_poly.type
_entity_poly.pdbx_seq_one_letter_code
_entity_poly.pdbx_strand_id
1 'polypeptide(L)'
;MTEKTIEQRVKEIIINQLGVSAEKVTPEASFLEDLGADSLDTVELVMAFEEEFANELGGEIPEAEAEGLRTVQDVVRYISDKLGQKQAVA
;
A
#
# COMPACT_ATOMS: atom_id res chain seq x y z
N MET A 1 -12.33 20.26 5.86
CA MET A 1 -11.55 19.50 4.92
C MET A 1 -11.20 18.14 5.47
N THR A 2 -11.45 17.12 4.71
CA THR A 2 -11.29 15.76 5.19
C THR A 2 -9.95 15.20 4.75
N GLU A 3 -9.19 14.70 5.71
CA GLU A 3 -7.96 14.02 5.38
C GLU A 3 -8.27 12.63 4.87
N LYS A 4 -7.50 12.19 3.90
CA LYS A 4 -7.68 10.85 3.36
C LYS A 4 -7.14 9.83 4.34
N THR A 5 -7.88 8.73 4.47
CA THR A 5 -7.42 7.62 5.29
C THR A 5 -6.27 6.91 4.58
N ILE A 6 -5.56 6.07 5.34
CA ILE A 6 -4.50 5.26 4.75
C ILE A 6 -5.07 4.41 3.63
N GLU A 7 -6.23 3.83 3.86
CA GLU A 7 -6.87 2.99 2.84
C GLU A 7 -7.13 3.76 1.56
N GLN A 8 -7.64 4.99 1.67
CA GLN A 8 -7.91 5.80 0.48
C GLN A 8 -6.64 6.15 -0.26
N ARG A 9 -5.58 6.48 0.48
CA ARG A 9 -4.30 6.83 -0.14
C ARG A 9 -3.70 5.62 -0.85
N VAL A 10 -3.78 4.45 -0.24
CA VAL A 10 -3.30 3.21 -0.85
C VAL A 10 -4.07 2.92 -2.13
N LYS A 11 -5.39 3.04 -2.08
CA LYS A 11 -6.22 2.77 -3.26
C LYS A 11 -5.87 3.71 -4.40
N GLU A 12 -5.65 4.98 -4.10
CA GLU A 12 -5.32 5.94 -5.16
C GLU A 12 -4.00 5.61 -5.82
N ILE A 13 -3.02 5.18 -5.04
CA ILE A 13 -1.74 4.79 -5.60
C ILE A 13 -1.91 3.59 -6.53
N ILE A 14 -2.67 2.60 -6.10
CA ILE A 14 -2.89 1.40 -6.91
C ILE A 14 -3.59 1.76 -8.21
N ILE A 15 -4.62 2.59 -8.13
CA ILE A 15 -5.35 3.01 -9.32
C ILE A 15 -4.42 3.70 -10.30
N ASN A 16 -3.59 4.61 -9.80
CA ASN A 16 -2.69 5.38 -10.66
C ASN A 16 -1.59 4.50 -11.25
N GLN A 17 -1.06 3.58 -10.48
CA GLN A 17 0.06 2.75 -10.95
C GLN A 17 -0.39 1.65 -11.90
N LEU A 18 -1.53 1.04 -11.62
CA LEU A 18 -1.99 -0.11 -12.41
C LEU A 18 -3.03 0.26 -13.44
N GLY A 19 -3.63 1.43 -13.35
CA GLY A 19 -4.67 1.83 -14.28
C GLY A 19 -5.95 1.05 -14.13
N VAL A 20 -6.22 0.52 -12.93
CA VAL A 20 -7.44 -0.25 -12.69
C VAL A 20 -8.52 0.66 -12.14
N SER A 21 -9.77 0.21 -12.23
CA SER A 21 -10.88 0.98 -11.69
C SER A 21 -10.94 0.84 -10.17
N ALA A 22 -11.48 1.86 -9.52
CA ALA A 22 -11.59 1.86 -8.06
C ALA A 22 -12.41 0.68 -7.54
N GLU A 23 -13.37 0.23 -8.33
CA GLU A 23 -14.24 -0.87 -7.91
C GLU A 23 -13.47 -2.17 -7.73
N LYS A 24 -12.36 -2.34 -8.45
CA LYS A 24 -11.57 -3.55 -8.36
C LYS A 24 -10.61 -3.53 -7.19
N VAL A 25 -10.37 -2.37 -6.61
CA VAL A 25 -9.40 -2.24 -5.52
C VAL A 25 -10.12 -2.44 -4.20
N THR A 26 -10.42 -3.70 -3.90
CA THR A 26 -11.06 -4.10 -2.65
C THR A 26 -9.98 -4.58 -1.67
N PRO A 27 -10.30 -4.66 -0.36
CA PRO A 27 -9.31 -5.13 0.61
C PRO A 27 -8.77 -6.52 0.29
N GLU A 28 -9.61 -7.38 -0.26
CA GLU A 28 -9.22 -8.76 -0.57
C GLU A 28 -8.53 -8.90 -1.92
N ALA A 29 -8.49 -7.84 -2.72
CA ALA A 29 -7.93 -7.92 -4.06
C ALA A 29 -6.44 -8.27 -4.03
N SER A 30 -6.07 -9.29 -4.78
CA SER A 30 -4.68 -9.68 -4.95
C SER A 30 -4.07 -8.86 -6.07
N PHE A 31 -2.88 -8.33 -5.83
CA PHE A 31 -2.21 -7.55 -6.87
C PHE A 31 -1.98 -8.37 -8.13
N LEU A 32 -1.54 -9.60 -7.96
CA LEU A 32 -1.19 -10.45 -9.09
C LEU A 32 -2.41 -11.05 -9.77
N GLU A 33 -3.37 -11.52 -8.98
CA GLU A 33 -4.50 -12.29 -9.53
C GLU A 33 -5.68 -11.40 -9.89
N ASP A 34 -6.02 -10.45 -9.03
CA ASP A 34 -7.23 -9.66 -9.23
C ASP A 34 -6.95 -8.36 -9.97
N LEU A 35 -5.79 -7.78 -9.75
CA LEU A 35 -5.45 -6.49 -10.34
C LEU A 35 -4.51 -6.62 -11.53
N GLY A 36 -4.04 -7.83 -11.82
CA GLY A 36 -3.25 -8.09 -13.01
C GLY A 36 -1.83 -7.51 -12.96
N ALA A 37 -1.31 -7.22 -11.78
CA ALA A 37 0.04 -6.70 -11.64
C ALA A 37 1.05 -7.83 -11.83
N ASP A 38 2.12 -7.57 -12.57
CA ASP A 38 3.22 -8.54 -12.63
C ASP A 38 4.28 -8.15 -11.59
N SER A 39 5.40 -8.87 -11.58
CA SER A 39 6.40 -8.64 -10.55
C SER A 39 7.03 -7.25 -10.66
N LEU A 40 7.16 -6.73 -11.87
CA LEU A 40 7.68 -5.36 -12.03
C LEU A 40 6.69 -4.34 -11.49
N ASP A 41 5.40 -4.57 -11.76
CA ASP A 41 4.36 -3.67 -11.25
C ASP A 41 4.35 -3.64 -9.73
N THR A 42 4.53 -4.81 -9.09
CA THR A 42 4.53 -4.84 -7.63
C THR A 42 5.73 -4.10 -7.05
N VAL A 43 6.89 -4.17 -7.71
CA VAL A 43 8.05 -3.40 -7.27
C VAL A 43 7.77 -1.92 -7.36
N GLU A 44 7.16 -1.49 -8.45
CA GLU A 44 6.82 -0.07 -8.61
C GLU A 44 5.79 0.38 -7.59
N LEU A 45 4.84 -0.49 -7.27
CA LEU A 45 3.86 -0.18 -6.23
C LEU A 45 4.52 0.03 -4.89
N VAL A 46 5.46 -0.86 -4.53
CA VAL A 46 6.17 -0.71 -3.26
C VAL A 46 6.92 0.62 -3.22
N MET A 47 7.58 0.98 -4.31
CA MET A 47 8.29 2.24 -4.36
C MET A 47 7.33 3.42 -4.20
N ALA A 48 6.17 3.35 -4.83
CA ALA A 48 5.18 4.42 -4.71
C ALA A 48 4.67 4.54 -3.28
N PHE A 49 4.45 3.41 -2.62
CA PHE A 49 4.03 3.43 -1.22
C PHE A 49 5.12 4.03 -0.34
N GLU A 50 6.37 3.71 -0.61
CA GLU A 50 7.48 4.27 0.16
C GLU A 50 7.52 5.79 0.04
N GLU A 51 7.27 6.31 -1.15
CA GLU A 51 7.27 7.76 -1.35
C GLU A 51 6.07 8.41 -0.69
N GLU A 52 4.90 7.83 -0.88
CA GLU A 52 3.67 8.42 -0.36
C GLU A 52 3.65 8.40 1.16
N PHE A 53 4.15 7.34 1.76
CA PHE A 53 4.09 7.14 3.19
C PHE A 53 5.47 7.25 3.84
N ALA A 54 6.35 8.08 3.26
CA ALA A 54 7.71 8.20 3.76
C ALA A 54 7.75 8.58 5.24
N ASN A 55 6.88 9.50 5.64
CA ASN A 55 6.85 9.93 7.03
C ASN A 55 6.33 8.83 7.95
N GLU A 56 5.29 8.14 7.50
CA GLU A 56 4.67 7.09 8.32
C GLU A 56 5.58 5.86 8.44
N LEU A 57 6.25 5.51 7.35
CA LEU A 57 7.10 4.33 7.35
C LEU A 57 8.47 4.58 7.95
N GLY A 58 8.94 5.81 7.84
CA GLY A 58 10.24 6.16 8.37
C GLY A 58 11.40 5.60 7.56
N GLY A 59 11.14 5.18 6.33
CA GLY A 59 12.19 4.63 5.49
C GLY A 59 11.63 3.66 4.48
N GLU A 60 12.52 2.86 3.92
CA GLU A 60 12.15 1.88 2.91
C GLU A 60 11.46 0.67 3.53
N ILE A 61 10.62 0.03 2.72
CA ILE A 61 9.99 -1.22 3.11
C ILE A 61 11.02 -2.32 2.82
N PRO A 62 11.44 -3.08 3.84
CA PRO A 62 12.38 -4.18 3.59
C PRO A 62 11.81 -5.17 2.60
N GLU A 63 12.70 -5.74 1.79
CA GLU A 63 12.27 -6.66 0.73
C GLU A 63 11.49 -7.84 1.29
N ALA A 64 11.95 -8.39 2.40
CA ALA A 64 11.25 -9.52 3.01
C ALA A 64 9.84 -9.17 3.42
N GLU A 65 9.63 -7.94 3.89
CA GLU A 65 8.29 -7.50 4.27
C GLU A 65 7.45 -7.19 3.06
N ALA A 66 8.08 -6.63 2.02
CA ALA A 66 7.35 -6.31 0.79
C ALA A 66 6.81 -7.57 0.13
N GLU A 67 7.52 -8.68 0.23
CA GLU A 67 7.07 -9.95 -0.33
C GLU A 67 5.78 -10.44 0.30
N GLY A 68 5.49 -10.03 1.52
CA GLY A 68 4.25 -10.40 2.19
C GLY A 68 3.07 -9.53 1.84
N LEU A 69 3.28 -8.47 1.06
CA LEU A 69 2.21 -7.55 0.70
C LEU A 69 1.55 -8.02 -0.59
N ARG A 70 0.62 -8.94 -0.44
CA ARG A 70 -0.02 -9.59 -1.58
C ARG A 70 -1.37 -9.01 -1.95
N THR A 71 -2.07 -8.46 -0.96
CA THR A 71 -3.39 -7.88 -1.18
C THR A 71 -3.40 -6.43 -0.74
N VAL A 72 -4.46 -5.73 -1.15
CA VAL A 72 -4.65 -4.34 -0.75
C VAL A 72 -4.67 -4.24 0.78
N GLN A 73 -5.38 -5.16 1.43
CA GLN A 73 -5.49 -5.15 2.89
C GLN A 73 -4.14 -5.33 3.56
N ASP A 74 -3.28 -6.17 2.98
CA ASP A 74 -1.94 -6.37 3.54
C ASP A 74 -1.17 -5.06 3.61
N VAL A 75 -1.25 -4.26 2.55
CA VAL A 75 -0.54 -2.98 2.50
C VAL A 75 -1.13 -2.02 3.51
N VAL A 76 -2.46 -1.91 3.54
CA VAL A 76 -3.12 -1.01 4.49
C VAL A 76 -2.76 -1.38 5.92
N ARG A 77 -2.78 -2.67 6.23
CA ARG A 77 -2.45 -3.14 7.56
C ARG A 77 -1.00 -2.86 7.91
N TYR A 78 -0.10 -3.09 6.96
CA TYR A 78 1.33 -2.86 7.18
C TYR A 78 1.59 -1.38 7.52
N ILE A 79 1.03 -0.48 6.73
CA ILE A 79 1.24 0.95 6.95
C ILE A 79 0.57 1.40 8.24
N SER A 80 -0.63 0.90 8.51
CA SER A 80 -1.33 1.24 9.74
C SER A 80 -0.55 0.79 10.96
N ASP A 81 0.05 -0.39 10.91
CA ASP A 81 0.85 -0.89 12.01
C ASP A 81 2.07 -0.02 12.24
N LYS A 82 2.72 0.43 11.17
CA LYS A 82 3.88 1.30 11.30
C LYS A 82 3.49 2.64 11.91
N LEU A 83 2.37 3.19 11.45
CA LEU A 83 1.88 4.46 11.99
C LEU A 83 1.50 4.30 13.45
N GLY A 84 0.86 3.19 13.79
CA GLY A 84 0.49 2.89 15.16
C GLY A 84 1.69 2.78 16.08
N GLN A 85 2.78 2.18 15.59
CA GLN A 85 3.99 2.07 16.37
C GLN A 85 4.58 3.45 16.68
N LYS A 86 4.53 4.35 15.71
CA LYS A 86 5.03 5.71 15.94
C LYS A 86 4.16 6.45 16.93
N GLN A 87 2.85 6.24 16.88
CA GLN A 87 1.91 6.93 17.75
C GLN A 87 1.76 6.29 19.10
N ALA A 88 2.25 5.06 19.25
CA ALA A 88 2.12 4.34 20.50
C ALA A 88 3.03 4.89 21.59
N VAL A 89 3.91 5.78 21.24
CA VAL A 89 4.78 6.43 22.23
C VAL A 89 3.95 7.42 23.02
N ALA A 90 3.79 7.13 24.25
CA ALA A 90 2.99 7.98 25.13
C ALA A 90 3.78 9.20 25.55
#